data_9c409ef8ac7a6a0d33ef32caf5f43ebb
#
_entry.id   9c409ef8ac7a6a0d33ef32caf5f43ebb
#
_cell.length_a   1.000
_cell.length_b   1.000
_cell.length_c   1.000
_cell.angle_alpha   90.00
_cell.angle_beta   90.00
_cell.angle_gamma   90.00
#
_symmetry.space_group_name_H-M   'P 1'
#
loop_
_entity.id
_entity.type
_entity.pdbx_description
1 polymer ?
#
loop_
_entity_poly.entity_id
_entity_poly.type
_entity_poly.pdbx_seq_one_letter_code
_entity_poly.pdbx_strand_id
1 'polypeptide(L)'
;MAISTEIVGKTFGPFVCDYTFKDLEICALGCGAGWDGRVDLDYVNEGDAKNPELKVLPIFAVPLTVNEEMTTTLDYGFDYSGSLHYGIDVHFHAPFKMADHIETYVTQEAIWDRGEGRGSLSKQVGKSYSSDGTHLCTVDTYDCCIYDGGWGGEQPQKDVVEYPDREPDFVYEETYGLNWPLVYRLMGDWHQQHIDWSYTEQTGLERPIAHGVSSAGVAMRHVISLLLPGHPEAMTRFKCRFTSPVLPGVRLRTEVWRTAEGEARFRMVNADAPGSKPFLNSCIVEWDTSLA
;
A
#
# COMPACT_ATOMS: atom_id res chain seq x y z
N MET A 1 -3.09 12.27 25.46
CA MET A 1 -2.42 11.27 26.36
C MET A 1 -0.94 11.30 26.01
N ALA A 2 -0.06 10.87 26.91
CA ALA A 2 1.36 10.79 26.57
C ALA A 2 1.61 9.57 25.67
N ILE A 3 2.39 9.72 24.61
CA ILE A 3 2.81 8.60 23.76
C ILE A 3 3.60 7.60 24.60
N SER A 4 3.23 6.32 24.51
CA SER A 4 3.92 5.23 25.19
C SER A 4 4.83 4.49 24.22
N THR A 5 6.11 4.42 24.53
CA THR A 5 7.09 3.61 23.76
C THR A 5 7.26 2.19 24.33
N GLU A 6 6.48 1.80 25.33
CA GLU A 6 6.60 0.48 25.98
C GLU A 6 6.26 -0.70 25.06
N ILE A 7 5.51 -0.45 23.97
CA ILE A 7 5.19 -1.48 22.98
C ILE A 7 6.31 -1.68 21.95
N VAL A 8 7.29 -0.78 21.87
CA VAL A 8 8.40 -0.91 20.92
C VAL A 8 9.20 -2.18 21.18
N GLY A 9 9.44 -2.96 20.15
CA GLY A 9 10.08 -4.28 20.19
C GLY A 9 9.14 -5.43 20.52
N LYS A 10 7.87 -5.19 20.86
CA LYS A 10 6.89 -6.26 21.10
C LYS A 10 6.29 -6.74 19.79
N THR A 11 6.11 -8.05 19.69
CA THR A 11 5.41 -8.73 18.59
C THR A 11 4.05 -9.22 19.07
N PHE A 12 3.04 -8.99 18.23
CA PHE A 12 1.64 -9.35 18.45
C PHE A 12 1.17 -10.32 17.37
N GLY A 13 0.15 -11.09 17.64
CA GLY A 13 -0.40 -12.09 16.75
C GLY A 13 -0.35 -13.51 17.32
N PRO A 14 -0.67 -14.56 16.52
CA PRO A 14 -1.03 -14.40 15.11
C PRO A 14 -2.36 -13.67 14.92
N PHE A 15 -2.39 -12.74 13.97
CA PHE A 15 -3.62 -12.26 13.36
C PHE A 15 -3.94 -13.18 12.18
N VAL A 16 -5.13 -13.74 12.14
CA VAL A 16 -5.52 -14.79 11.22
C VAL A 16 -6.41 -14.23 10.10
N CYS A 17 -6.12 -14.62 8.86
CA CYS A 17 -6.93 -14.30 7.71
C CYS A 17 -7.12 -15.54 6.83
N ASP A 18 -8.37 -15.98 6.67
CA ASP A 18 -8.75 -16.94 5.65
C ASP A 18 -9.19 -16.17 4.41
N TYR A 19 -8.57 -16.43 3.26
CA TYR A 19 -8.96 -15.80 2.01
C TYR A 19 -9.19 -16.82 0.89
N THR A 20 -9.92 -16.40 -0.10
CA THR A 20 -10.20 -17.15 -1.32
C THR A 20 -9.86 -16.30 -2.55
N PHE A 21 -9.99 -16.86 -3.75
CA PHE A 21 -9.82 -16.11 -5.00
C PHE A 21 -10.71 -14.85 -5.07
N LYS A 22 -11.88 -14.84 -4.43
CA LYS A 22 -12.76 -13.65 -4.39
C LYS A 22 -12.13 -12.45 -3.71
N ASP A 23 -11.35 -12.69 -2.65
CA ASP A 23 -10.69 -11.62 -1.91
C ASP A 23 -9.54 -11.05 -2.74
N LEU A 24 -8.83 -11.91 -3.49
CA LEU A 24 -7.79 -11.50 -4.44
C LEU A 24 -8.37 -10.64 -5.56
N GLU A 25 -9.51 -11.05 -6.15
CA GLU A 25 -10.21 -10.29 -7.18
C GLU A 25 -10.76 -8.96 -6.65
N ILE A 26 -11.36 -8.95 -5.45
CA ILE A 26 -11.83 -7.71 -4.81
C ILE A 26 -10.66 -6.73 -4.62
N CYS A 27 -9.52 -7.21 -4.17
CA CYS A 27 -8.32 -6.39 -4.04
C CYS A 27 -7.90 -5.79 -5.39
N ALA A 28 -7.81 -6.63 -6.42
CA ALA A 28 -7.42 -6.21 -7.76
C ALA A 28 -8.43 -5.22 -8.39
N LEU A 29 -9.74 -5.50 -8.28
CA LEU A 29 -10.81 -4.60 -8.74
C LEU A 29 -10.76 -3.25 -8.01
N GLY A 30 -10.53 -3.27 -6.70
CA GLY A 30 -10.37 -2.06 -5.89
C GLY A 30 -9.10 -1.25 -6.21
N CYS A 31 -8.14 -1.88 -6.90
CA CYS A 31 -6.95 -1.25 -7.48
C CYS A 31 -7.09 -1.01 -8.99
N GLY A 32 -8.29 -1.17 -9.57
CA GLY A 32 -8.60 -0.82 -10.94
C GLY A 32 -8.31 -1.88 -12.00
N ALA A 33 -8.00 -3.14 -11.64
CA ALA A 33 -7.92 -4.22 -12.63
C ALA A 33 -9.26 -4.35 -13.37
N GLY A 34 -9.20 -4.58 -14.68
CA GLY A 34 -10.40 -4.71 -15.51
C GLY A 34 -11.19 -3.42 -15.73
N TRP A 35 -10.65 -2.24 -15.42
CA TRP A 35 -11.38 -0.96 -15.43
C TRP A 35 -12.01 -0.61 -16.79
N ASP A 36 -11.43 -1.03 -17.89
CA ASP A 36 -11.93 -0.84 -19.26
C ASP A 36 -12.55 -2.12 -19.86
N GLY A 37 -12.67 -3.19 -19.06
CA GLY A 37 -13.13 -4.51 -19.46
C GLY A 37 -12.11 -5.32 -20.29
N ARG A 38 -10.83 -4.91 -20.35
CA ARG A 38 -9.81 -5.56 -21.18
C ARG A 38 -8.44 -5.67 -20.50
N VAL A 39 -7.99 -4.62 -19.79
CA VAL A 39 -6.67 -4.61 -19.16
C VAL A 39 -6.70 -5.38 -17.85
N ASP A 40 -5.60 -6.07 -17.54
CA ASP A 40 -5.36 -6.73 -16.26
C ASP A 40 -6.45 -7.77 -15.87
N LEU A 41 -7.09 -8.40 -16.86
CA LEU A 41 -8.15 -9.40 -16.63
C LEU A 41 -7.62 -10.67 -15.95
N ASP A 42 -6.36 -10.98 -16.06
CA ASP A 42 -5.69 -12.09 -15.38
C ASP A 42 -5.64 -11.94 -13.83
N TYR A 43 -5.91 -10.75 -13.31
CA TYR A 43 -6.11 -10.53 -11.86
C TYR A 43 -7.57 -10.68 -11.39
N VAL A 44 -8.52 -10.84 -12.31
CA VAL A 44 -9.97 -10.87 -12.02
C VAL A 44 -10.70 -11.97 -12.81
N ASN A 45 -9.95 -12.94 -13.29
CA ASN A 45 -10.46 -14.11 -14.01
C ASN A 45 -9.80 -15.36 -13.44
N GLU A 46 -10.52 -16.05 -12.58
CA GLU A 46 -10.07 -17.27 -11.90
C GLU A 46 -9.89 -18.47 -12.85
N GLY A 47 -10.30 -18.31 -14.12
CA GLY A 47 -10.29 -19.42 -15.07
C GLY A 47 -11.37 -20.45 -14.78
N ASP A 48 -11.18 -21.66 -15.26
CA ASP A 48 -12.02 -22.79 -14.89
C ASP A 48 -11.43 -23.61 -13.71
N ALA A 49 -12.28 -24.39 -13.04
CA ALA A 49 -11.86 -25.19 -11.88
C ALA A 49 -10.75 -26.22 -12.19
N LYS A 50 -10.48 -26.53 -13.47
CA LYS A 50 -9.44 -27.46 -13.91
C LYS A 50 -8.12 -26.76 -14.25
N ASN A 51 -8.21 -25.51 -14.68
CA ASN A 51 -7.08 -24.68 -15.06
C ASN A 51 -7.22 -23.29 -14.43
N PRO A 52 -6.96 -23.16 -13.13
CA PRO A 52 -6.99 -21.86 -12.47
C PRO A 52 -5.82 -21.01 -13.00
N GLU A 53 -6.13 -19.85 -13.55
CA GLU A 53 -5.16 -18.95 -14.18
C GLU A 53 -5.03 -17.60 -13.46
N LEU A 54 -5.76 -17.41 -12.34
CA LEU A 54 -5.74 -16.15 -11.61
C LEU A 54 -4.33 -15.79 -11.17
N LYS A 55 -3.86 -14.62 -11.58
CA LYS A 55 -2.67 -13.99 -11.04
C LYS A 55 -3.03 -13.18 -9.81
N VAL A 56 -2.14 -13.14 -8.85
CA VAL A 56 -2.35 -12.33 -7.64
C VAL A 56 -1.65 -11.00 -7.81
N LEU A 57 -2.40 -9.90 -7.64
CA LEU A 57 -1.80 -8.56 -7.56
C LEU A 57 -1.08 -8.45 -6.20
N PRO A 58 0.27 -8.28 -6.15
CA PRO A 58 1.02 -8.47 -4.92
C PRO A 58 0.70 -7.47 -3.80
N ILE A 59 0.03 -6.34 -4.11
CA ILE A 59 -0.45 -5.38 -3.09
C ILE A 59 -1.37 -6.04 -2.05
N PHE A 60 -1.94 -7.22 -2.34
CA PHE A 60 -2.72 -8.03 -1.41
C PHE A 60 -1.96 -8.34 -0.11
N ALA A 61 -0.64 -8.31 -0.12
CA ALA A 61 0.19 -8.45 1.09
C ALA A 61 -0.16 -7.41 2.17
N VAL A 62 -0.53 -6.19 1.78
CA VAL A 62 -0.70 -5.07 2.73
C VAL A 62 -1.94 -5.23 3.61
N PRO A 63 -3.15 -5.55 3.11
CA PRO A 63 -4.32 -5.82 3.96
C PRO A 63 -4.12 -6.93 5.00
N LEU A 64 -3.20 -7.87 4.75
CA LEU A 64 -2.86 -8.93 5.72
C LEU A 64 -2.12 -8.39 6.95
N THR A 65 -1.54 -7.22 6.87
CA THR A 65 -0.68 -6.61 7.92
C THR A 65 -1.21 -5.29 8.44
N VAL A 66 -2.35 -4.81 7.91
CA VAL A 66 -2.99 -3.54 8.30
C VAL A 66 -4.49 -3.74 8.34
N ASN A 67 -5.06 -3.94 9.52
CA ASN A 67 -6.50 -4.05 9.73
C ASN A 67 -6.91 -3.44 11.09
N GLU A 68 -8.20 -3.31 11.33
CA GLU A 68 -8.75 -2.67 12.53
C GLU A 68 -8.33 -3.39 13.82
N GLU A 69 -8.28 -4.72 13.84
CA GLU A 69 -7.85 -5.49 15.00
C GLU A 69 -6.38 -5.20 15.35
N MET A 70 -5.51 -5.16 14.36
CA MET A 70 -4.10 -4.81 14.54
C MET A 70 -3.94 -3.38 15.05
N THR A 71 -4.68 -2.44 14.48
CA THR A 71 -4.62 -1.02 14.86
C THR A 71 -5.01 -0.83 16.32
N THR A 72 -6.06 -1.48 16.80
CA THR A 72 -6.49 -1.40 18.20
C THR A 72 -5.54 -2.12 19.16
N THR A 73 -4.94 -3.23 18.74
CA THR A 73 -3.97 -3.98 19.55
C THR A 73 -2.64 -3.22 19.71
N LEU A 74 -2.24 -2.46 18.70
CA LEU A 74 -0.98 -1.71 18.65
C LEU A 74 -1.15 -0.25 19.11
N ASP A 75 -2.19 0.05 19.86
CA ASP A 75 -2.43 1.39 20.41
C ASP A 75 -1.32 1.78 21.39
N TYR A 76 -0.65 2.89 21.08
CA TYR A 76 0.40 3.49 21.91
C TYR A 76 -0.01 4.87 22.48
N GLY A 77 -1.32 5.15 22.50
CA GLY A 77 -1.89 6.35 23.10
C GLY A 77 -1.87 7.59 22.20
N PHE A 78 -1.88 7.39 20.89
CA PHE A 78 -1.99 8.50 19.92
C PHE A 78 -3.45 8.89 19.65
N ASP A 79 -3.62 10.08 19.08
CA ASP A 79 -4.92 10.56 18.63
C ASP A 79 -5.23 10.01 17.24
N TYR A 80 -6.07 8.97 17.17
CA TYR A 80 -6.48 8.32 15.92
C TYR A 80 -7.14 9.28 14.91
N SER A 81 -7.74 10.39 15.37
CA SER A 81 -8.35 11.37 14.46
C SER A 81 -7.31 12.07 13.57
N GLY A 82 -6.03 12.01 13.96
CA GLY A 82 -4.90 12.53 13.21
C GLY A 82 -4.04 11.44 12.55
N SER A 83 -4.49 10.18 12.54
CA SER A 83 -3.72 9.10 11.93
C SER A 83 -3.81 9.12 10.41
N LEU A 84 -2.65 9.03 9.76
CA LEU A 84 -2.50 8.96 8.31
C LEU A 84 -1.53 7.85 7.94
N HIS A 85 -1.93 6.95 7.08
CA HIS A 85 -1.02 5.98 6.50
C HIS A 85 0.06 6.73 5.69
N TYR A 86 1.32 6.64 6.14
CA TYR A 86 2.43 7.45 5.63
C TYR A 86 3.19 6.77 4.50
N GLY A 87 3.32 5.44 4.53
CA GLY A 87 4.02 4.69 3.51
C GLY A 87 4.10 3.19 3.81
N ILE A 88 4.54 2.45 2.82
CA ILE A 88 4.79 1.00 2.89
C ILE A 88 6.13 0.66 2.24
N ASP A 89 6.76 -0.41 2.73
CA ASP A 89 7.89 -1.09 2.10
C ASP A 89 7.63 -2.61 2.19
N VAL A 90 7.30 -3.23 1.06
CA VAL A 90 6.86 -4.62 0.99
C VAL A 90 7.95 -5.47 0.36
N HIS A 91 8.36 -6.54 1.04
CA HIS A 91 9.26 -7.56 0.53
C HIS A 91 8.48 -8.85 0.31
N PHE A 92 8.49 -9.35 -0.91
CA PHE A 92 7.81 -10.58 -1.31
C PHE A 92 8.82 -11.73 -1.28
N HIS A 93 8.46 -12.84 -0.62
CA HIS A 93 9.34 -13.99 -0.43
C HIS A 93 8.83 -15.24 -1.16
N ALA A 94 7.51 -15.35 -1.33
CA ALA A 94 6.86 -16.42 -2.07
C ALA A 94 5.52 -15.94 -2.67
N PRO A 95 5.05 -16.56 -3.77
CA PRO A 95 3.78 -16.20 -4.37
C PRO A 95 2.59 -16.61 -3.48
N PHE A 96 1.52 -15.80 -3.53
CA PHE A 96 0.24 -16.15 -2.89
C PHE A 96 -0.48 -17.23 -3.67
N LYS A 97 -1.16 -18.15 -2.94
CA LYS A 97 -2.08 -19.15 -3.51
C LYS A 97 -3.44 -18.52 -3.82
N MET A 98 -4.31 -19.21 -4.54
CA MET A 98 -5.69 -18.75 -4.81
C MET A 98 -6.60 -18.77 -3.58
N ALA A 99 -6.25 -19.53 -2.57
CA ALA A 99 -6.89 -19.57 -1.26
C ALA A 99 -5.88 -20.08 -0.23
N ASP A 100 -5.88 -19.52 0.95
CA ASP A 100 -5.01 -19.97 2.04
C ASP A 100 -5.55 -19.50 3.41
N HIS A 101 -4.94 -20.05 4.44
CA HIS A 101 -5.05 -19.60 5.84
C HIS A 101 -3.73 -18.91 6.20
N ILE A 102 -3.79 -17.63 6.51
CA ILE A 102 -2.61 -16.81 6.78
C ILE A 102 -2.51 -16.49 8.26
N GLU A 103 -1.32 -16.68 8.82
CA GLU A 103 -0.96 -16.16 10.13
C GLU A 103 -0.01 -14.98 9.96
N THR A 104 -0.37 -13.83 10.53
CA THR A 104 0.44 -12.61 10.51
C THR A 104 0.90 -12.24 11.92
N TYR A 105 2.19 -11.96 12.04
CA TYR A 105 2.80 -11.45 13.28
C TYR A 105 3.29 -10.02 13.02
N VAL A 106 2.88 -9.07 13.87
CA VAL A 106 3.22 -7.66 13.71
C VAL A 106 4.07 -7.20 14.90
N THR A 107 5.23 -6.65 14.59
CA THR A 107 6.13 -6.05 15.58
C THR A 107 6.03 -4.52 15.49
N GLN A 108 5.77 -3.84 16.61
CA GLN A 108 5.95 -2.40 16.70
C GLN A 108 7.45 -2.09 16.76
N GLU A 109 8.06 -1.77 15.61
CA GLU A 109 9.53 -1.63 15.54
C GLU A 109 10.03 -0.31 16.10
N ALA A 110 9.32 0.79 15.80
CA ALA A 110 9.73 2.11 16.26
C ALA A 110 8.55 3.09 16.37
N ILE A 111 8.75 4.10 17.23
CA ILE A 111 7.88 5.29 17.32
C ILE A 111 8.83 6.49 17.45
N TRP A 112 8.68 7.45 16.55
CA TRP A 112 9.54 8.64 16.47
C TRP A 112 8.75 9.92 16.69
N ASP A 113 9.37 10.88 17.34
CA ASP A 113 8.87 12.25 17.48
C ASP A 113 9.38 13.11 16.32
N ARG A 114 8.50 13.61 15.49
CA ARG A 114 8.86 14.51 14.38
C ARG A 114 8.99 15.97 14.84
N GLY A 115 8.67 16.24 16.11
CA GLY A 115 8.68 17.57 16.73
C GLY A 115 7.29 18.24 16.75
N GLU A 116 7.20 19.30 17.52
CA GLU A 116 5.97 20.07 17.74
C GLU A 116 5.33 20.49 16.39
N GLY A 117 4.03 20.27 16.25
CA GLY A 117 3.24 20.59 15.05
C GLY A 117 3.55 19.69 13.84
N ARG A 118 4.42 18.66 13.95
CA ARG A 118 4.74 17.75 12.85
C ARG A 118 4.29 16.30 13.10
N GLY A 119 3.78 16.03 14.29
CA GLY A 119 3.25 14.73 14.68
C GLY A 119 4.33 13.70 15.07
N SER A 120 3.90 12.48 15.29
CA SER A 120 4.74 11.29 15.45
C SER A 120 4.75 10.45 14.18
N LEU A 121 5.73 9.56 14.06
CA LEU A 121 5.79 8.54 13.02
C LEU A 121 6.02 7.19 13.70
N SER A 122 5.22 6.18 13.36
CA SER A 122 5.42 4.82 13.80
C SER A 122 5.85 3.92 12.65
N LYS A 123 6.59 2.85 12.96
CA LYS A 123 6.92 1.77 12.05
C LYS A 123 6.51 0.45 12.66
N GLN A 124 5.69 -0.28 11.91
CA GLN A 124 5.28 -1.63 12.22
C GLN A 124 5.83 -2.57 11.15
N VAL A 125 6.25 -3.77 11.55
CA VAL A 125 6.76 -4.81 10.65
C VAL A 125 5.87 -6.03 10.76
N GLY A 126 5.07 -6.26 9.72
CA GLY A 126 4.20 -7.42 9.59
C GLY A 126 4.89 -8.55 8.81
N LYS A 127 4.83 -9.78 9.31
CA LYS A 127 5.32 -10.98 8.64
C LYS A 127 4.19 -11.96 8.49
N SER A 128 3.85 -12.32 7.25
CA SER A 128 2.73 -13.22 6.94
C SER A 128 3.21 -14.57 6.46
N TYR A 129 2.62 -15.62 6.98
CA TYR A 129 2.96 -17.01 6.71
C TYR A 129 1.74 -17.77 6.20
N SER A 130 1.94 -18.58 5.17
CA SER A 130 0.96 -19.54 4.64
C SER A 130 0.68 -20.67 5.63
N SER A 131 -0.42 -21.37 5.45
CA SER A 131 -0.81 -22.56 6.25
C SER A 131 0.24 -23.67 6.29
N ASP A 132 1.16 -23.74 5.32
CA ASP A 132 2.28 -24.67 5.31
C ASP A 132 3.56 -24.13 5.96
N GLY A 133 3.51 -22.93 6.53
CA GLY A 133 4.63 -22.25 7.17
C GLY A 133 5.53 -21.46 6.22
N THR A 134 5.22 -21.40 4.94
CA THR A 134 5.97 -20.58 3.97
C THR A 134 5.86 -19.10 4.32
N HIS A 135 6.98 -18.41 4.47
CA HIS A 135 7.01 -16.95 4.64
C HIS A 135 6.68 -16.28 3.31
N LEU A 136 5.51 -15.63 3.24
CA LEU A 136 5.00 -15.01 2.01
C LEU A 136 5.53 -13.61 1.79
N CYS A 137 5.43 -12.77 2.81
CA CYS A 137 5.85 -11.37 2.71
C CYS A 137 6.26 -10.78 4.06
N THR A 138 7.06 -9.73 3.98
CA THR A 138 7.30 -8.77 5.08
C THR A 138 6.82 -7.41 4.64
N VAL A 139 5.98 -6.76 5.44
CA VAL A 139 5.44 -5.43 5.16
C VAL A 139 5.87 -4.48 6.27
N ASP A 140 6.68 -3.49 5.93
CA ASP A 140 6.93 -2.34 6.78
C ASP A 140 5.82 -1.32 6.53
N THR A 141 5.03 -1.03 7.55
CA THR A 141 3.97 -0.02 7.52
C THR A 141 4.39 1.19 8.34
N TYR A 142 4.20 2.37 7.78
CA TYR A 142 4.50 3.64 8.43
C TYR A 142 3.22 4.44 8.59
N ASP A 143 2.91 4.86 9.84
CA ASP A 143 1.76 5.70 10.16
C ASP A 143 2.21 7.00 10.81
N CYS A 144 1.62 8.11 10.37
CA CYS A 144 1.87 9.43 10.92
C CYS A 144 0.65 9.89 11.72
N CYS A 145 0.85 10.19 13.00
CA CYS A 145 -0.17 10.78 13.87
C CYS A 145 0.12 12.27 14.02
N ILE A 146 -0.57 13.10 13.22
CA ILE A 146 -0.22 14.50 13.00
C ILE A 146 -0.38 15.39 14.24
N TYR A 147 -1.19 14.96 15.22
CA TYR A 147 -1.43 15.74 16.45
C TYR A 147 -0.46 15.39 17.58
N ASP A 148 0.31 14.32 17.47
CA ASP A 148 1.11 13.72 18.55
C ASP A 148 2.61 14.00 18.40
N GLY A 149 3.01 15.24 18.21
CA GLY A 149 4.42 15.65 18.10
C GLY A 149 4.91 16.46 19.28
N GLY A 150 6.24 16.52 19.49
CA GLY A 150 6.87 17.34 20.52
C GLY A 150 6.93 16.68 21.90
N TRP A 151 6.83 15.36 21.99
CA TRP A 151 6.90 14.62 23.26
C TRP A 151 8.33 14.24 23.69
N GLY A 152 9.36 14.60 22.88
CA GLY A 152 10.79 14.45 23.25
C GLY A 152 11.42 13.12 22.88
N GLY A 153 10.79 12.33 21.98
CA GLY A 153 11.35 11.08 21.46
C GLY A 153 12.43 11.29 20.40
N GLU A 154 13.01 10.17 19.95
CA GLU A 154 13.96 10.18 18.84
C GLU A 154 13.33 10.69 17.55
N GLN A 155 14.14 11.34 16.71
CA GLN A 155 13.73 11.79 15.38
C GLN A 155 13.85 10.64 14.37
N PRO A 156 12.90 10.51 13.41
CA PRO A 156 13.06 9.53 12.33
C PRO A 156 14.24 9.89 11.44
N GLN A 157 14.93 8.88 10.94
CA GLN A 157 15.94 9.08 9.91
C GLN A 157 15.29 9.56 8.61
N LYS A 158 16.02 10.37 7.84
CA LYS A 158 15.56 10.80 6.52
C LYS A 158 15.61 9.61 5.56
N ASP A 159 14.46 9.28 5.02
CA ASP A 159 14.32 8.29 3.94
C ASP A 159 14.10 9.04 2.62
N VAL A 160 15.19 9.30 1.92
CA VAL A 160 15.20 10.04 0.65
C VAL A 160 15.51 9.07 -0.48
N VAL A 161 14.59 8.97 -1.43
CA VAL A 161 14.82 8.28 -2.71
C VAL A 161 15.10 9.34 -3.77
N GLU A 162 16.29 9.29 -4.35
CA GLU A 162 16.67 10.16 -5.45
C GLU A 162 16.15 9.61 -6.78
N TYR A 163 15.64 10.50 -7.62
CA TYR A 163 15.21 10.17 -8.99
C TYR A 163 16.28 10.62 -9.97
N PRO A 164 16.49 9.87 -11.08
CA PRO A 164 17.39 10.32 -12.14
C PRO A 164 16.98 11.68 -12.72
N ASP A 165 17.96 12.56 -12.94
CA ASP A 165 17.75 13.87 -13.57
C ASP A 165 17.65 13.71 -15.11
N ARG A 166 16.60 13.02 -15.54
CA ARG A 166 16.25 12.78 -16.94
C ARG A 166 14.78 12.43 -17.07
N GLU A 167 14.24 12.45 -18.26
CA GLU A 167 12.88 11.98 -18.52
C GLU A 167 12.69 10.52 -18.08
N PRO A 168 11.47 10.13 -17.66
CA PRO A 168 11.16 8.74 -17.31
C PRO A 168 11.34 7.82 -18.53
N ASP A 169 11.80 6.59 -18.27
CA ASP A 169 11.93 5.57 -19.31
C ASP A 169 10.55 5.09 -19.78
N PHE A 170 9.58 5.07 -18.87
CA PHE A 170 8.20 4.63 -19.12
C PHE A 170 7.21 5.53 -18.40
N VAL A 171 6.02 5.63 -18.99
CA VAL A 171 4.89 6.35 -18.43
C VAL A 171 3.62 5.53 -18.63
N TYR A 172 2.78 5.47 -17.60
CA TYR A 172 1.44 4.91 -17.67
C TYR A 172 0.42 5.94 -17.18
N GLU A 173 -0.66 6.13 -17.90
CA GLU A 173 -1.74 7.05 -17.51
C GLU A 173 -3.08 6.34 -17.49
N GLU A 174 -3.85 6.57 -16.44
CA GLU A 174 -5.27 6.16 -16.35
C GLU A 174 -6.04 7.10 -15.43
N THR A 175 -7.38 7.03 -15.49
CA THR A 175 -8.23 7.77 -14.57
C THR A 175 -8.61 6.88 -13.39
N TYR A 176 -8.37 7.35 -12.17
CA TYR A 176 -8.79 6.63 -10.97
C TYR A 176 -10.32 6.49 -10.94
N GLY A 177 -10.82 5.27 -10.88
CA GLY A 177 -12.25 4.99 -10.96
C GLY A 177 -13.05 5.53 -9.78
N LEU A 178 -14.25 6.04 -10.04
CA LEU A 178 -15.09 6.65 -9.01
C LEU A 178 -15.55 5.66 -7.93
N ASN A 179 -15.67 4.39 -8.28
CA ASN A 179 -16.15 3.33 -7.39
C ASN A 179 -15.04 2.43 -6.81
N TRP A 180 -13.77 2.63 -7.18
CA TRP A 180 -12.69 1.79 -6.67
C TRP A 180 -12.55 1.85 -5.14
N PRO A 181 -12.70 3.01 -4.47
CA PRO A 181 -12.69 3.03 -3.01
C PRO A 181 -13.83 2.23 -2.38
N LEU A 182 -15.00 2.18 -3.05
CA LEU A 182 -16.16 1.42 -2.57
C LEU A 182 -15.93 -0.09 -2.66
N VAL A 183 -15.11 -0.54 -3.62
CA VAL A 183 -14.69 -1.94 -3.74
C VAL A 183 -13.54 -2.22 -2.78
N TYR A 184 -12.48 -1.37 -2.79
CA TYR A 184 -11.29 -1.61 -2.01
C TYR A 184 -11.56 -1.67 -0.49
N ARG A 185 -12.51 -0.88 0.04
CA ARG A 185 -12.86 -0.93 1.46
C ARG A 185 -13.31 -2.32 1.94
N LEU A 186 -13.76 -3.19 1.03
CA LEU A 186 -14.12 -4.58 1.34
C LEU A 186 -12.89 -5.43 1.74
N MET A 187 -11.67 -4.90 1.56
CA MET A 187 -10.43 -5.48 2.05
C MET A 187 -10.18 -5.21 3.55
N GLY A 188 -11.12 -4.58 4.26
CA GLY A 188 -11.05 -4.38 5.71
C GLY A 188 -10.70 -2.96 6.15
N ASP A 189 -10.47 -2.01 5.24
CA ASP A 189 -10.32 -0.60 5.60
C ASP A 189 -11.67 0.12 5.50
N TRP A 190 -12.37 0.18 6.63
CA TRP A 190 -13.73 0.73 6.75
C TRP A 190 -13.77 2.23 7.07
N HIS A 191 -12.65 2.94 7.06
CA HIS A 191 -12.59 4.33 7.50
C HIS A 191 -13.52 5.23 6.66
N GLN A 192 -14.29 6.09 7.35
CA GLN A 192 -15.36 6.89 6.75
C GLN A 192 -14.86 7.92 5.72
N GLN A 193 -13.60 8.35 5.80
CA GLN A 193 -13.01 9.29 4.83
C GLN A 193 -13.04 8.79 3.38
N HIS A 194 -13.26 7.49 3.17
CA HIS A 194 -13.25 6.86 1.84
C HIS A 194 -14.65 6.72 1.22
N ILE A 195 -15.72 7.02 1.98
CA ILE A 195 -17.10 6.82 1.55
C ILE A 195 -18.07 7.91 2.00
N ASP A 196 -17.91 8.50 3.19
CA ASP A 196 -18.90 9.39 3.80
C ASP A 196 -18.60 10.86 3.50
N TRP A 197 -19.48 11.48 2.72
CA TRP A 197 -19.38 12.91 2.37
C TRP A 197 -19.53 13.82 3.60
N SER A 198 -20.39 13.46 4.55
CA SER A 198 -20.58 14.26 5.75
C SER A 198 -19.35 14.23 6.67
N TYR A 199 -18.65 13.09 6.71
CA TYR A 199 -17.37 12.98 7.40
C TYR A 199 -16.29 13.86 6.74
N THR A 200 -16.21 13.84 5.42
CA THR A 200 -15.21 14.62 4.68
C THR A 200 -15.43 16.13 4.80
N GLU A 201 -16.69 16.59 4.79
CA GLU A 201 -17.03 17.99 5.06
C GLU A 201 -16.54 18.44 6.45
N GLN A 202 -16.72 17.61 7.49
CA GLN A 202 -16.32 17.93 8.86
C GLN A 202 -14.78 17.93 9.03
N THR A 203 -14.06 17.12 8.26
CA THR A 203 -12.60 17.01 8.33
C THR A 203 -11.86 17.93 7.34
N GLY A 204 -12.58 18.72 6.56
CA GLY A 204 -12.01 19.68 5.60
C GLY A 204 -11.48 19.05 4.32
N LEU A 205 -11.86 17.79 4.04
CA LEU A 205 -11.62 17.17 2.75
C LEU A 205 -12.70 17.60 1.75
N GLU A 206 -12.33 17.80 0.50
CA GLU A 206 -13.26 18.19 -0.57
C GLU A 206 -14.36 17.15 -0.79
N ARG A 207 -14.00 15.88 -0.70
CA ARG A 207 -14.88 14.73 -0.90
C ARG A 207 -14.19 13.44 -0.41
N PRO A 208 -14.88 12.29 -0.39
CA PRO A 208 -14.23 11.00 -0.08
C PRO A 208 -13.01 10.76 -0.96
N ILE A 209 -11.92 10.34 -0.32
CA ILE A 209 -10.62 10.11 -0.95
C ILE A 209 -10.39 8.62 -1.21
N ALA A 210 -9.48 8.30 -2.12
CA ALA A 210 -9.01 6.93 -2.33
C ALA A 210 -8.23 6.43 -1.12
N HIS A 211 -8.28 5.11 -0.86
CA HIS A 211 -7.36 4.48 0.07
C HIS A 211 -5.92 4.62 -0.44
N GLY A 212 -4.98 4.91 0.46
CA GLY A 212 -3.57 4.99 0.10
C GLY A 212 -3.09 3.69 -0.55
N VAL A 213 -3.44 2.57 0.05
CA VAL A 213 -3.04 1.23 -0.44
C VAL A 213 -3.67 0.89 -1.79
N SER A 214 -4.93 1.27 -2.05
CA SER A 214 -5.53 1.14 -3.39
C SER A 214 -4.75 1.95 -4.42
N SER A 215 -4.36 3.18 -4.08
CA SER A 215 -3.54 4.03 -4.97
C SER A 215 -2.15 3.42 -5.22
N ALA A 216 -1.54 2.80 -4.21
CA ALA A 216 -0.31 2.04 -4.36
C ALA A 216 -0.51 0.80 -5.26
N GLY A 217 -1.64 0.10 -5.12
CA GLY A 217 -2.00 -1.03 -5.98
C GLY A 217 -2.21 -0.64 -7.44
N VAL A 218 -2.80 0.53 -7.71
CA VAL A 218 -2.86 1.11 -9.06
C VAL A 218 -1.46 1.33 -9.62
N ALA A 219 -0.57 1.99 -8.86
CA ALA A 219 0.81 2.20 -9.30
C ALA A 219 1.56 0.87 -9.48
N MET A 220 1.30 -0.13 -8.64
CA MET A 220 1.89 -1.47 -8.77
C MET A 220 1.46 -2.15 -10.08
N ARG A 221 0.17 -2.09 -10.46
CA ARG A 221 -0.32 -2.58 -11.76
C ARG A 221 0.41 -1.90 -12.91
N HIS A 222 0.54 -0.56 -12.87
CA HIS A 222 1.26 0.20 -13.90
C HIS A 222 2.71 -0.27 -14.04
N VAL A 223 3.40 -0.41 -12.90
CA VAL A 223 4.81 -0.85 -12.86
C VAL A 223 4.95 -2.28 -13.41
N ILE A 224 4.06 -3.20 -13.01
CA ILE A 224 4.06 -4.58 -13.52
C ILE A 224 3.82 -4.57 -15.03
N SER A 225 2.83 -3.86 -15.52
CA SER A 225 2.54 -3.76 -16.97
C SER A 225 3.72 -3.24 -17.78
N LEU A 226 4.54 -2.34 -17.19
CA LEU A 226 5.67 -1.71 -17.89
C LEU A 226 6.98 -2.50 -17.78
N LEU A 227 7.22 -3.17 -16.66
CA LEU A 227 8.51 -3.80 -16.34
C LEU A 227 8.45 -5.32 -16.28
N LEU A 228 7.30 -5.90 -15.92
CA LEU A 228 7.08 -7.31 -15.61
C LEU A 228 5.82 -7.85 -16.31
N PRO A 229 5.62 -7.58 -17.62
CA PRO A 229 4.34 -7.89 -18.27
C PRO A 229 4.02 -9.39 -18.17
N GLY A 230 2.93 -9.69 -17.41
CA GLY A 230 2.49 -11.06 -17.20
C GLY A 230 3.19 -11.81 -16.04
N HIS A 231 4.15 -11.19 -15.33
CA HIS A 231 4.96 -11.81 -14.28
C HIS A 231 4.91 -11.03 -12.95
N PRO A 232 3.73 -10.83 -12.31
CA PRO A 232 3.63 -10.13 -11.03
C PRO A 232 4.43 -10.84 -9.93
N GLU A 233 4.61 -12.16 -10.02
CA GLU A 233 5.37 -12.99 -9.10
C GLU A 233 6.88 -12.72 -9.10
N ALA A 234 7.39 -12.08 -10.16
CA ALA A 234 8.80 -11.69 -10.23
C ALA A 234 9.13 -10.49 -9.31
N MET A 235 8.11 -9.73 -8.86
CA MET A 235 8.33 -8.59 -7.95
C MET A 235 8.83 -9.08 -6.60
N THR A 236 9.99 -8.57 -6.16
CA THR A 236 10.60 -8.92 -4.86
C THR A 236 10.46 -7.80 -3.84
N ARG A 237 10.30 -6.54 -4.27
CA ARG A 237 10.07 -5.39 -3.39
C ARG A 237 9.23 -4.33 -4.05
N PHE A 238 8.38 -3.72 -3.23
CA PHE A 238 7.63 -2.52 -3.61
C PHE A 238 7.57 -1.54 -2.44
N LYS A 239 8.10 -0.35 -2.64
CA LYS A 239 8.11 0.71 -1.64
C LYS A 239 7.44 1.95 -2.19
N CYS A 240 6.62 2.61 -1.38
CA CYS A 240 6.11 3.94 -1.68
C CYS A 240 5.77 4.72 -0.42
N ARG A 241 5.79 6.05 -0.55
CA ARG A 241 5.34 7.01 0.45
C ARG A 241 4.09 7.73 -0.06
N PHE A 242 3.04 7.77 0.75
CA PHE A 242 1.82 8.53 0.49
C PHE A 242 2.09 10.01 0.79
N THR A 243 1.89 10.89 -0.19
CA THR A 243 2.27 12.31 -0.03
C THR A 243 1.15 13.28 -0.29
N SER A 244 0.13 12.87 -1.03
CA SER A 244 -1.10 13.64 -1.25
C SER A 244 -2.28 12.70 -1.43
N PRO A 245 -3.50 13.07 -1.02
CA PRO A 245 -4.69 12.26 -1.24
C PRO A 245 -5.00 12.17 -2.75
N VAL A 246 -5.39 10.99 -3.20
CA VAL A 246 -5.96 10.76 -4.53
C VAL A 246 -7.46 10.95 -4.46
N LEU A 247 -8.01 11.82 -5.30
CA LEU A 247 -9.46 11.98 -5.44
C LEU A 247 -9.97 11.07 -6.56
N PRO A 248 -11.05 10.30 -6.33
CA PRO A 248 -11.67 9.54 -7.40
C PRO A 248 -12.02 10.41 -8.62
N GLY A 249 -11.67 9.95 -9.82
CA GLY A 249 -11.85 10.69 -11.07
C GLY A 249 -10.63 11.51 -11.52
N VAL A 250 -9.55 11.59 -10.72
CA VAL A 250 -8.33 12.27 -11.14
C VAL A 250 -7.56 11.42 -12.17
N ARG A 251 -6.90 12.07 -13.13
CA ARG A 251 -5.99 11.39 -14.04
C ARG A 251 -4.65 11.16 -13.36
N LEU A 252 -4.28 9.90 -13.26
CA LEU A 252 -3.02 9.45 -12.70
C LEU A 252 -1.97 9.30 -13.81
N ARG A 253 -0.73 9.67 -13.49
CA ARG A 253 0.43 9.43 -14.31
C ARG A 253 1.51 8.79 -13.45
N THR A 254 1.85 7.55 -13.75
CA THR A 254 2.97 6.83 -13.14
C THR A 254 4.19 6.96 -14.05
N GLU A 255 5.25 7.54 -13.52
CA GLU A 255 6.53 7.75 -14.19
C GLU A 255 7.55 6.77 -13.63
N VAL A 256 8.29 6.08 -14.50
CA VAL A 256 9.19 4.99 -14.11
C VAL A 256 10.57 5.19 -14.72
N TRP A 257 11.61 5.07 -13.91
CA TRP A 257 13.03 5.12 -14.29
C TRP A 257 13.72 3.82 -13.91
N ARG A 258 14.27 3.10 -14.86
CA ARG A 258 15.20 2.00 -14.58
C ARG A 258 16.49 2.56 -14.00
N THR A 259 16.91 2.07 -12.84
CA THR A 259 18.12 2.53 -12.13
C THR A 259 19.23 1.49 -12.12
N ALA A 260 18.84 0.21 -12.16
CA ALA A 260 19.76 -0.92 -12.29
C ALA A 260 19.05 -2.11 -12.94
N GLU A 261 19.75 -3.20 -13.17
CA GLU A 261 19.15 -4.48 -13.51
C GLU A 261 18.30 -4.96 -12.31
N GLY A 262 17.04 -5.33 -12.56
CA GLY A 262 16.12 -5.73 -11.48
C GLY A 262 15.67 -4.60 -10.56
N GLU A 263 15.89 -3.31 -10.92
CA GLU A 263 15.51 -2.19 -10.06
C GLU A 263 15.01 -0.98 -10.87
N ALA A 264 13.97 -0.32 -10.37
CA ALA A 264 13.51 0.96 -10.88
C ALA A 264 13.02 1.88 -9.75
N ARG A 265 13.01 3.18 -10.05
CA ARG A 265 12.31 4.21 -9.26
C ARG A 265 11.03 4.57 -10.00
N PHE A 266 10.00 4.91 -9.25
CA PHE A 266 8.76 5.40 -9.85
C PHE A 266 8.13 6.47 -8.95
N ARG A 267 7.24 7.28 -9.51
CA ARG A 267 6.35 8.17 -8.77
C ARG A 267 5.00 8.24 -9.45
N MET A 268 3.97 8.60 -8.72
CA MET A 268 2.64 8.82 -9.26
C MET A 268 2.22 10.26 -9.03
N VAL A 269 1.84 10.95 -10.09
CA VAL A 269 1.47 12.38 -10.10
C VAL A 269 0.09 12.58 -10.71
N ASN A 270 -0.47 13.79 -10.55
CA ASN A 270 -1.65 14.20 -11.29
C ASN A 270 -1.24 14.55 -12.73
N ALA A 271 -1.77 13.82 -13.72
CA ALA A 271 -1.47 14.06 -15.14
C ALA A 271 -1.93 15.44 -15.64
N ASP A 272 -3.01 15.98 -15.03
CA ASP A 272 -3.59 17.27 -15.42
C ASP A 272 -2.98 18.47 -14.66
N ALA A 273 -2.11 18.21 -13.68
CA ALA A 273 -1.43 19.23 -12.89
C ALA A 273 0.06 18.90 -12.73
N PRO A 274 0.84 18.89 -13.83
CA PRO A 274 2.27 18.63 -13.79
C PRO A 274 2.96 19.67 -12.89
N GLY A 275 3.80 19.21 -11.98
CA GLY A 275 4.46 20.07 -10.98
C GLY A 275 3.70 20.20 -9.66
N SER A 276 2.48 19.64 -9.53
CA SER A 276 1.85 19.47 -8.23
C SER A 276 2.60 18.46 -7.35
N LYS A 277 2.33 18.47 -6.05
CA LYS A 277 2.89 17.47 -5.13
C LYS A 277 2.47 16.06 -5.59
N PRO A 278 3.38 15.10 -5.72
CA PRO A 278 3.05 13.73 -6.09
C PRO A 278 2.01 13.11 -5.17
N PHE A 279 1.25 12.13 -5.66
CA PHE A 279 0.41 11.26 -4.84
C PHE A 279 1.27 10.21 -4.13
N LEU A 280 2.17 9.56 -4.89
CA LEU A 280 3.17 8.63 -4.38
C LEU A 280 4.57 9.14 -4.72
N ASN A 281 5.46 9.08 -3.73
CA ASN A 281 6.85 9.50 -3.86
C ASN A 281 7.78 8.56 -3.05
N SER A 282 9.09 8.75 -3.19
CA SER A 282 10.10 7.87 -2.58
C SER A 282 9.86 6.40 -2.92
N CYS A 283 9.53 6.12 -4.19
CA CYS A 283 9.08 4.81 -4.61
C CYS A 283 10.22 4.01 -5.25
N ILE A 284 10.27 2.72 -4.86
CA ILE A 284 11.23 1.73 -5.35
C ILE A 284 10.45 0.49 -5.76
N VAL A 285 10.86 -0.14 -6.85
CA VAL A 285 10.48 -1.49 -7.21
C VAL A 285 11.72 -2.30 -7.53
N GLU A 286 11.76 -3.55 -7.01
CA GLU A 286 12.82 -4.52 -7.31
C GLU A 286 12.16 -5.83 -7.76
N TRP A 287 12.84 -6.57 -8.63
CA TRP A 287 12.34 -7.84 -9.16
C TRP A 287 13.44 -8.83 -9.47
N ASP A 288 13.09 -10.10 -9.49
CA ASP A 288 13.96 -11.19 -9.96
C ASP A 288 13.96 -11.22 -11.48
N THR A 289 15.08 -10.89 -12.09
CA THR A 289 15.23 -10.84 -13.55
C THR A 289 15.22 -12.22 -14.22
N SER A 290 15.33 -13.29 -13.43
CA SER A 290 15.25 -14.66 -13.97
C SER A 290 13.80 -15.11 -14.20
N LEU A 291 12.81 -14.41 -13.61
CA LEU A 291 11.38 -14.67 -13.72
C LEU A 291 10.65 -13.67 -14.62
N ALA A 292 11.27 -12.55 -14.96
CA ALA A 292 10.69 -11.44 -15.71
C ALA A 292 10.89 -11.52 -17.23
#